data_1ff9a996639b1a30e35cb223a3d679af
#
_entry.id   1ff9a996639b1a30e35cb223a3d679af
#
_cell.length_a   1.000
_cell.length_b   1.000
_cell.length_c   1.000
_cell.angle_alpha   90.00
_cell.angle_beta   90.00
_cell.angle_gamma   90.00
#
_symmetry.space_group_name_H-M   'P 1'
#
loop_
_entity.id
_entity.type
_entity.pdbx_description
1 polymer ?
#
loop_
_entity_poly.entity_id
_entity_poly.type
_entity_poly.pdbx_seq_one_letter_code
_entity_poly.pdbx_strand_id
1 'polypeptide(L)'
;MKEIPFAYSIHPGEILKTEFMEPLGLSSYRLAKELRVSAPRVNDIVLGKRSITADTAIRLSKHFGNSAEFWLGLQMDHDLWVAATNEQHDPPPVKVDAGAQAA
;
A
#
# COMPACT_ATOMS: atom_id res chain seq x y z
N MET A 1 2.66 -19.28 -10.41
CA MET A 1 2.61 -18.67 -10.30
C MET A 1 3.02 -17.69 -9.96
N LYS A 2 3.44 -17.31 -9.96
CA LYS A 2 3.70 -16.44 -9.58
C LYS A 2 3.73 -15.20 -10.12
N GLU A 3 4.09 -14.76 -10.95
CA GLU A 3 3.70 -13.59 -11.65
C GLU A 3 2.37 -13.05 -11.17
N ILE A 4 1.70 -13.80 -10.43
CA ILE A 4 0.40 -13.44 -9.93
C ILE A 4 0.39 -12.12 -9.16
N PRO A 5 1.39 -11.82 -8.35
CA PRO A 5 1.34 -10.57 -7.60
C PRO A 5 1.23 -9.35 -8.49
N PHE A 6 1.71 -9.44 -9.73
CA PHE A 6 1.64 -8.29 -10.62
C PHE A 6 0.50 -8.36 -11.61
N ALA A 7 -0.25 -9.46 -11.59
CA ALA A 7 -1.43 -9.58 -12.44
C ALA A 7 -2.61 -8.86 -11.81
N TYR A 8 -2.62 -8.75 -10.51
CA TYR A 8 -3.75 -8.18 -9.81
C TYR A 8 -3.31 -7.75 -8.41
N SER A 9 -3.68 -6.54 -8.05
CA SER A 9 -3.35 -6.04 -6.73
C SER A 9 -4.44 -5.10 -6.28
N ILE A 10 -4.69 -5.11 -4.99
CA ILE A 10 -5.73 -4.30 -4.38
C ILE A 10 -5.05 -3.15 -3.66
N HIS A 11 -5.63 -1.95 -3.79
CA HIS A 11 -5.11 -0.81 -3.05
C HIS A 11 -5.21 -1.09 -1.54
N PRO A 12 -4.19 -0.73 -0.77
CA PRO A 12 -4.23 -0.98 0.69
C PRO A 12 -5.44 -0.37 1.38
N GLY A 13 -5.99 0.71 0.84
CA GLY A 13 -7.19 1.32 1.41
C GLY A 13 -8.38 0.39 1.38
N GLU A 14 -8.45 -0.47 0.39
CA GLU A 14 -9.52 -1.46 0.31
C GLU A 14 -9.38 -2.47 1.45
N ILE A 15 -8.16 -2.93 1.68
CA ILE A 15 -7.90 -3.87 2.78
C ILE A 15 -8.21 -3.20 4.11
N LEU A 16 -7.78 -1.95 4.28
CA LEU A 16 -8.09 -1.21 5.50
C LEU A 16 -9.59 -1.15 5.72
N LYS A 17 -10.33 -0.84 4.68
CA LYS A 17 -11.79 -0.70 4.81
C LYS A 17 -12.45 -2.03 5.12
N THR A 18 -12.19 -3.06 4.33
CA THR A 18 -12.97 -4.30 4.42
C THR A 18 -12.52 -5.19 5.56
N GLU A 19 -11.23 -5.20 5.87
CA GLU A 19 -10.71 -6.14 6.86
C GLU A 19 -10.56 -5.55 8.24
N PHE A 20 -10.51 -4.23 8.35
CA PHE A 20 -10.25 -3.59 9.65
C PHE A 20 -11.33 -2.63 10.07
N MET A 21 -11.83 -1.81 9.16
CA MET A 21 -12.82 -0.80 9.54
C MET A 21 -14.22 -1.36 9.63
N GLU A 22 -14.67 -2.06 8.60
CA GLU A 22 -16.01 -2.58 8.58
C GLU A 22 -16.29 -3.55 9.72
N PRO A 23 -15.41 -4.51 10.00
CA PRO A 23 -15.69 -5.43 11.11
C PRO A 23 -15.82 -4.74 12.46
N LEU A 24 -15.15 -3.58 12.62
CA LEU A 24 -15.20 -2.83 13.88
C LEU A 24 -16.20 -1.69 13.84
N GLY A 25 -16.91 -1.52 12.74
CA GLY A 25 -17.87 -0.44 12.62
C GLY A 25 -17.22 0.94 12.63
N LEU A 26 -15.98 1.05 12.13
CA LEU A 26 -15.26 2.31 12.12
C LEU A 26 -15.49 3.07 10.85
N SER A 27 -15.88 4.33 10.97
CA SER A 27 -15.91 5.25 9.84
C SER A 27 -14.52 5.85 9.63
N SER A 28 -14.31 6.44 8.46
CA SER A 28 -13.05 7.15 8.21
C SER A 28 -12.83 8.26 9.22
N TYR A 29 -13.88 8.98 9.54
CA TYR A 29 -13.79 10.07 10.52
C TYR A 29 -13.35 9.54 11.88
N ARG A 30 -13.99 8.47 12.34
CA ARG A 30 -13.68 7.91 13.64
C ARG A 30 -12.26 7.36 13.66
N LEU A 31 -11.86 6.65 12.63
CA LEU A 31 -10.51 6.10 12.58
C LEU A 31 -9.48 7.20 12.56
N ALA A 32 -9.71 8.26 11.78
CA ALA A 32 -8.78 9.38 11.73
C ALA A 32 -8.59 9.98 13.11
N LYS A 33 -9.67 10.12 13.83
CA LYS A 33 -9.63 10.68 15.18
C LYS A 33 -8.79 9.80 16.09
N GLU A 34 -8.98 8.49 16.00
CA GLU A 34 -8.24 7.56 16.83
C GLU A 34 -6.76 7.51 16.46
N LEU A 35 -6.45 7.67 15.18
CA LEU A 35 -5.06 7.70 14.72
C LEU A 35 -4.41 9.06 14.90
N ARG A 36 -5.20 10.09 15.25
CA ARG A 36 -4.73 11.47 15.41
C ARG A 36 -4.19 12.03 14.10
N VAL A 37 -4.93 11.80 13.04
CA VAL A 37 -4.62 12.37 11.72
C VAL A 37 -5.89 13.02 11.21
N SER A 38 -5.78 13.73 10.08
CA SER A 38 -6.94 14.39 9.52
C SER A 38 -7.90 13.37 8.90
N ALA A 39 -9.19 13.69 8.93
CA ALA A 39 -10.17 12.82 8.31
C ALA A 39 -9.92 12.64 6.81
N PRO A 40 -9.56 13.69 6.05
CA PRO A 40 -9.24 13.47 4.64
C PRO A 40 -8.10 12.50 4.42
N ARG A 41 -7.12 12.45 5.32
CA ARG A 41 -6.01 11.51 5.15
C ARG A 41 -6.54 10.08 5.11
N VAL A 42 -7.39 9.71 6.06
CA VAL A 42 -7.93 8.35 6.10
C VAL A 42 -8.89 8.13 4.95
N ASN A 43 -9.78 9.08 4.72
CA ASN A 43 -10.79 8.92 3.68
C ASN A 43 -10.15 8.77 2.30
N ASP A 44 -9.10 9.53 2.03
CA ASP A 44 -8.42 9.43 0.74
C ASP A 44 -7.71 8.10 0.57
N ILE A 45 -7.17 7.55 1.65
CA ILE A 45 -6.56 6.23 1.59
C ILE A 45 -7.62 5.18 1.30
N VAL A 46 -8.75 5.25 1.99
CA VAL A 46 -9.85 4.30 1.81
C VAL A 46 -10.37 4.35 0.39
N LEU A 47 -10.41 5.53 -0.20
CA LEU A 47 -10.89 5.70 -1.57
C LEU A 47 -9.83 5.37 -2.62
N GLY A 48 -8.63 5.01 -2.20
CA GLY A 48 -7.56 4.68 -3.14
C GLY A 48 -6.88 5.89 -3.75
N LYS A 49 -7.11 7.08 -3.20
CA LYS A 49 -6.56 8.32 -3.74
C LYS A 49 -5.24 8.72 -3.11
N ARG A 50 -4.83 8.05 -2.07
CA ARG A 50 -3.62 8.39 -1.33
C ARG A 50 -2.95 7.12 -0.86
N SER A 51 -1.62 7.10 -0.95
CA SER A 51 -0.82 5.97 -0.51
C SER A 51 -0.68 5.96 1.01
N ILE A 52 -0.42 4.77 1.54
CA ILE A 52 -0.05 4.64 2.95
C ILE A 52 1.43 4.94 3.05
N THR A 53 1.75 5.98 3.81
CA THR A 53 3.14 6.36 4.07
C THR A 53 3.64 5.67 5.34
N ALA A 54 4.94 5.82 5.60
CA ALA A 54 5.52 5.23 6.80
C ALA A 54 4.84 5.74 8.07
N ASP A 55 4.54 7.03 8.13
CA ASP A 55 3.87 7.58 9.30
C ASP A 55 2.50 6.94 9.50
N THR A 56 1.72 6.84 8.44
CA THR A 56 0.41 6.23 8.55
C THR A 56 0.51 4.75 8.89
N ALA A 57 1.48 4.06 8.30
CA ALA A 57 1.68 2.63 8.58
C ALA A 57 1.99 2.39 10.05
N ILE A 58 2.82 3.25 10.64
CA ILE A 58 3.15 3.13 12.05
C ILE A 58 1.92 3.33 12.91
N ARG A 59 1.13 4.35 12.59
CA ARG A 59 -0.08 4.62 13.36
C ARG A 59 -1.09 3.49 13.25
N LEU A 60 -1.27 2.97 12.05
CA LEU A 60 -2.18 1.84 11.84
C LEU A 60 -1.72 0.60 12.60
N SER A 61 -0.41 0.34 12.56
CA SER A 61 0.12 -0.85 13.22
C SER A 61 -0.09 -0.78 14.73
N LYS A 62 0.10 0.38 15.31
CA LYS A 62 -0.10 0.53 16.75
C LYS A 62 -1.56 0.41 17.12
N HIS A 63 -2.43 0.89 16.27
CA HIS A 63 -3.87 0.85 16.56
C HIS A 63 -4.44 -0.55 16.42
N PHE A 64 -4.05 -1.25 15.36
CA PHE A 64 -4.63 -2.56 15.05
C PHE A 64 -3.80 -3.74 15.52
N GLY A 65 -2.59 -3.49 16.01
CA GLY A 65 -1.76 -4.56 16.56
C GLY A 65 -1.03 -5.38 15.53
N ASN A 66 -0.89 -4.86 14.32
CA ASN A 66 -0.08 -5.52 13.30
C ASN A 66 1.20 -4.71 13.09
N SER A 67 1.91 -4.93 11.99
CA SER A 67 3.20 -4.29 11.80
C SER A 67 3.09 -3.18 10.75
N ALA A 68 3.99 -2.21 10.83
CA ALA A 68 4.09 -1.19 9.80
C ALA A 68 4.49 -1.82 8.48
N GLU A 69 5.33 -2.84 8.54
CA GLU A 69 5.75 -3.55 7.32
C GLU A 69 4.59 -4.20 6.62
N PHE A 70 3.60 -4.68 7.37
CA PHE A 70 2.41 -5.23 6.75
C PHE A 70 1.73 -4.18 5.84
N TRP A 71 1.53 -2.99 6.38
CA TRP A 71 0.85 -1.93 5.63
C TRP A 71 1.70 -1.44 4.46
N LEU A 72 3.00 -1.24 4.68
CA LEU A 72 3.87 -0.79 3.62
C LEU A 72 4.08 -1.86 2.56
N GLY A 73 4.03 -3.13 2.95
CA GLY A 73 4.10 -4.22 1.99
C GLY A 73 2.91 -4.23 1.05
N LEU A 74 1.71 -3.98 1.58
CA LEU A 74 0.53 -3.88 0.73
C LEU A 74 0.67 -2.72 -0.25
N GLN A 75 1.20 -1.60 0.22
CA GLN A 75 1.38 -0.44 -0.65
C GLN A 75 2.42 -0.73 -1.73
N MET A 76 3.51 -1.36 -1.34
CA MET A 76 4.56 -1.68 -2.30
C MET A 76 4.04 -2.62 -3.39
N ASP A 77 3.29 -3.64 -3.00
CA ASP A 77 2.73 -4.58 -3.97
C ASP A 77 1.81 -3.85 -4.94
N HIS A 78 0.98 -2.95 -4.43
CA HIS A 78 0.09 -2.19 -5.27
C HIS A 78 0.86 -1.28 -6.21
N ASP A 79 1.87 -0.59 -5.69
CA ASP A 79 2.66 0.33 -6.49
C ASP A 79 3.41 -0.41 -7.59
N LEU A 80 3.95 -1.58 -7.28
CA LEU A 80 4.64 -2.38 -8.28
C LEU A 80 3.68 -2.86 -9.36
N TRP A 81 2.48 -3.23 -8.96
CA TRP A 81 1.48 -3.66 -9.93
C TRP A 81 1.10 -2.52 -10.87
N VAL A 82 0.87 -1.34 -10.32
CA VAL A 82 0.54 -0.18 -11.13
C VAL A 82 1.67 0.13 -12.12
N ALA A 83 2.90 0.13 -11.62
CA ALA A 83 4.06 0.43 -12.47
C ALA A 83 4.24 -0.65 -13.54
N ALA A 84 4.04 -1.91 -13.18
CA ALA A 84 4.25 -3.00 -14.13
C ALA A 84 3.21 -2.99 -15.24
N THR A 85 2.02 -2.46 -14.98
CA THR A 85 0.99 -2.39 -16.00
C THR A 85 1.08 -1.13 -16.83
N ASN A 86 2.02 -0.24 -16.50
CA ASN A 86 2.21 0.99 -17.26
C ASN A 86 3.36 0.80 -18.22
N GLU A 87 3.04 0.66 -19.49
CA GLU A 87 4.05 0.32 -20.49
C GLU A 87 4.99 1.45 -20.83
N GLN A 88 4.71 2.64 -20.40
CA GLN A 88 5.52 3.78 -20.80
C GLN A 88 6.82 3.88 -20.04
N HIS A 89 6.96 3.17 -18.97
CA HIS A 89 8.17 3.25 -18.17
C HIS A 89 9.19 2.19 -18.55
N ASP A 90 9.01 1.52 -19.66
CA ASP A 90 9.79 0.35 -20.01
C ASP A 90 11.01 0.72 -20.85
N PRO A 91 12.11 1.12 -20.23
CA PRO A 91 13.33 1.43 -21.01
C PRO A 91 13.96 0.15 -21.53
N PRO A 92 14.76 0.24 -22.57
CA PRO A 92 15.45 -0.95 -23.07
C PRO A 92 16.39 -1.47 -22.01
N PRO A 93 16.56 -2.78 -21.97
CA PRO A 93 17.49 -3.36 -20.99
C PRO A 93 18.92 -2.90 -21.25
N VAL A 94 19.65 -2.78 -20.17
CA VAL A 94 21.06 -2.43 -20.25
C VAL A 94 21.88 -3.71 -20.25
N LYS A 95 22.85 -3.78 -21.15
CA LYS A 95 23.73 -4.92 -21.16
C LYS A 95 24.82 -4.73 -20.13
N VAL A 96 24.87 -5.63 -19.19
CA VAL A 96 25.88 -5.57 -18.16
C VAL A 96 26.51 -6.94 -17.99
N ASP A 97 27.75 -6.94 -17.48
CA ASP A 97 28.40 -8.20 -17.14
C ASP A 97 27.72 -8.82 -15.93
N ALA A 98 27.96 -10.11 -15.78
CA ALA A 98 27.47 -10.80 -14.62
C ALA A 98 28.01 -10.16 -13.34
N GLY A 99 29.27 -9.72 -13.37
CA GLY A 99 29.83 -9.09 -12.19
C GLY A 99 29.14 -7.81 -11.82
N ALA A 100 28.81 -7.00 -12.82
CA ALA A 100 28.10 -5.77 -12.57
C ALA A 100 26.70 -6.04 -12.00
N GLN A 101 26.08 -7.09 -12.46
CA GLN A 101 24.76 -7.42 -11.96
C GLN A 101 24.79 -7.88 -10.52
N ALA A 102 25.87 -8.45 -10.11
CA ALA A 102 25.97 -8.96 -8.75
C ALA A 102 25.98 -7.83 -7.72
N ALA A 103 26.29 -6.64 -8.14
CA ALA A 103 26.33 -5.51 -7.21
C ALA A 103 24.90 -5.01 -6.82
#